data_d4d8eefdc3e58396a0d8414a4e5d1ffb
#
_entry.id   d4d8eefdc3e58396a0d8414a4e5d1ffb
#
_cell.length_a   1.000
_cell.length_b   1.000
_cell.length_c   1.000
_cell.angle_alpha   90.00
_cell.angle_beta   90.00
_cell.angle_gamma   90.00
#
_symmetry.space_group_name_H-M   'P 1'
#
loop_
_entity.id
_entity.type
_entity.pdbx_description
1 polymer ?
#
loop_
_entity_poly.entity_id
_entity_poly.type
_entity_poly.pdbx_seq_one_letter_code
_entity_poly.pdbx_strand_id
1 'polypeptide(L)' 'DLDLWEELALKADPLIKDNAYIYVEADRDLQLLKLPSSWRLIKNTKAGTVRAGLYQKQSV' A
#
# COMPACT_ATOMS: atom_id res chain seq x y z
N ASP A 1 -5.30 -10.98 -6.39
CA ASP A 1 -6.67 -10.71 -6.01
C ASP A 1 -6.77 -9.49 -5.11
N LEU A 2 -7.64 -8.55 -5.45
CA LEU A 2 -7.79 -7.30 -4.70
C LEU A 2 -8.22 -7.53 -3.26
N ASP A 3 -9.09 -8.52 -3.04
CA ASP A 3 -9.57 -8.83 -1.70
C ASP A 3 -8.45 -9.33 -0.80
N LEU A 4 -7.51 -10.07 -1.37
CA LEU A 4 -6.37 -10.56 -0.61
C LEU A 4 -5.48 -9.40 -0.16
N TRP A 5 -5.27 -8.42 -1.02
CA TRP A 5 -4.51 -7.21 -0.67
C TRP A 5 -5.18 -6.45 0.46
N GLU A 6 -6.50 -6.30 0.40
CA GLU A 6 -7.24 -5.63 1.47
C GLU A 6 -7.06 -6.34 2.81
N GLU A 7 -7.19 -7.65 2.83
CA GLU A 7 -7.03 -8.43 4.06
C GLU A 7 -5.63 -8.29 4.61
N LEU A 8 -4.62 -8.43 3.75
CA LEU A 8 -3.23 -8.31 4.19
C LEU A 8 -2.95 -6.93 4.78
N ALA A 9 -3.43 -5.89 4.12
CA ALA A 9 -3.21 -4.52 4.57
C ALA A 9 -3.89 -4.26 5.92
N LEU A 10 -5.14 -4.71 6.08
CA LEU A 10 -5.86 -4.52 7.33
C LEU A 10 -5.22 -5.27 8.49
N LYS A 11 -4.69 -6.46 8.24
CA LYS A 11 -4.02 -7.25 9.27
C LYS A 11 -2.65 -6.71 9.61
N ALA A 12 -1.94 -6.19 8.60
CA ALA A 12 -0.59 -5.67 8.81
C ALA A 12 -0.58 -4.28 9.44
N ASP A 13 -1.58 -3.45 9.15
CA ASP A 13 -1.59 -2.05 9.59
C ASP A 13 -1.35 -1.86 11.08
N PRO A 14 -2.01 -2.60 11.98
CA PRO A 14 -1.76 -2.42 13.42
C PRO A 14 -0.35 -2.79 13.85
N LEU A 15 0.35 -3.60 13.04
CA LEU A 15 1.71 -4.04 13.34
C LEU A 15 2.77 -3.09 12.81
N ILE A 16 2.38 -2.14 11.95
CA ILE A 16 3.29 -1.19 11.33
C ILE A 16 3.39 0.04 12.22
N LYS A 17 4.61 0.44 12.53
CA LYS A 17 4.84 1.63 13.34
C LYS A 17 4.50 2.89 12.57
N ASP A 18 4.10 3.94 13.29
CA ASP A 18 3.86 5.25 12.69
C ASP A 18 5.12 5.74 11.99
N ASN A 19 4.94 6.37 10.84
CA ASN A 19 6.00 6.88 9.97
C ASN A 19 6.85 5.80 9.29
N ALA A 20 6.52 4.53 9.46
CA ALA A 20 7.21 3.46 8.74
C ALA A 20 6.84 3.50 7.25
N TYR A 21 7.75 3.03 6.43
CA TYR A 21 7.52 2.94 4.98
C TYR A 21 7.01 1.55 4.61
N ILE A 22 6.08 1.53 3.66
CA ILE A 22 5.51 0.28 3.16
C ILE A 22 5.66 0.27 1.64
N TYR A 23 6.27 -0.76 1.10
CA TYR A 23 6.42 -0.93 -0.33
C TYR A 23 5.36 -1.91 -0.83
N VAL A 24 4.57 -1.46 -1.81
CA VAL A 24 3.51 -2.28 -2.40
C VAL A 24 3.80 -2.44 -3.89
N GLU A 25 3.74 -3.68 -4.34
CA GLU A 25 3.95 -3.99 -5.75
C GLU A 25 2.79 -4.86 -6.24
N ALA A 26 2.20 -4.49 -7.36
CA ALA A 26 1.04 -5.20 -7.89
C ALA A 26 1.02 -5.11 -9.42
N ASP A 27 0.30 -6.04 -10.03
CA ASP A 27 0.15 -6.10 -11.49
C ASP A 27 -1.07 -5.29 -11.96
N ARG A 28 -1.53 -4.35 -11.16
CA ARG A 28 -2.69 -3.51 -11.46
C ARG A 28 -2.52 -2.14 -10.82
N ASP A 29 -3.40 -1.21 -11.20
CA ASP A 29 -3.35 0.15 -10.69
C ASP A 29 -3.49 0.13 -9.15
N LEU A 30 -2.59 0.84 -8.49
CA LEU A 30 -2.61 0.91 -7.02
C LEU A 30 -3.89 1.54 -6.49
N GLN A 31 -4.54 2.39 -7.28
CA GLN A 31 -5.80 3.01 -6.87
C GLN A 31 -6.93 2.00 -6.75
N LEU A 32 -6.79 0.84 -7.37
CA LEU A 32 -7.77 -0.23 -7.25
C LEU A 32 -7.60 -1.02 -5.96
N LEU A 33 -6.50 -0.83 -5.27
CA LEU A 33 -6.24 -1.49 -3.98
C LEU A 33 -6.83 -0.66 -2.86
N LYS A 34 -7.62 -1.30 -2.01
CA LYS A 34 -8.20 -0.62 -0.84
C LYS A 34 -7.23 -0.76 0.32
N LEU A 35 -6.29 0.16 0.39
CA LEU A 35 -5.30 0.19 1.46
C LEU A 35 -5.80 1.08 2.60
N PRO A 36 -5.26 0.90 3.83
CA PRO A 36 -5.67 1.74 4.95
C PRO A 36 -5.49 3.22 4.65
N SER A 37 -6.42 4.05 5.09
CA SER A 37 -6.37 5.49 4.83
C SER A 37 -5.18 6.17 5.52
N SER A 38 -4.60 5.53 6.53
CA SER A 38 -3.40 6.03 7.20
C SER A 38 -2.13 5.85 6.37
N TRP A 39 -2.20 5.09 5.28
CA TRP A 39 -1.05 4.89 4.39
C TRP A 39 -1.06 5.95 3.30
N ARG A 40 -0.11 6.86 3.35
CA ARG A 40 0.02 7.92 2.36
C ARG A 40 0.97 7.50 1.26
N LEU A 41 0.53 7.63 0.01
CA LEU A 41 1.38 7.34 -1.15
C LEU A 41 2.42 8.45 -1.29
N ILE A 42 3.70 8.07 -1.17
CA ILE A 42 4.83 9.00 -1.30
C ILE A 42 5.33 9.03 -2.73
N LYS A 43 5.46 7.86 -3.34
CA LYS A 43 6.02 7.72 -4.68
C LYS A 43 5.40 6.53 -5.37
N ASN A 44 5.10 6.67 -6.66
CA ASN A 44 4.67 5.52 -7.44
C ASN A 44 5.49 5.42 -8.72
N THR A 45 5.64 4.22 -9.22
CA THR A 45 6.33 3.95 -10.47
C THR A 45 5.57 2.88 -11.24
N LYS A 46 5.84 2.83 -12.54
CA LYS A 46 5.24 1.85 -13.42
C LYS A 46 6.35 1.24 -14.30
N ALA A 47 6.37 -0.07 -14.37
CA ALA A 47 7.30 -0.79 -15.25
C ALA A 47 6.53 -1.92 -15.92
N GLY A 48 6.24 -1.75 -17.22
CA GLY A 48 5.40 -2.71 -17.94
C GLY A 48 3.99 -2.74 -17.34
N THR A 49 3.56 -3.91 -16.90
CA THR A 49 2.26 -4.08 -16.25
C THR A 49 2.34 -3.99 -14.73
N VAL A 50 3.55 -3.83 -14.19
CA VAL A 50 3.74 -3.77 -12.74
C VAL A 50 3.64 -2.32 -12.26
N ARG A 51 2.90 -2.13 -11.18
CA ARG A 51 2.81 -0.87 -10.46
C ARG A 51 3.47 -1.04 -9.11
N ALA A 52 4.27 -0.07 -8.71
CA ALA A 52 4.91 -0.09 -7.40
C ALA A 52 4.65 1.22 -6.69
N GLY A 53 4.34 1.15 -5.42
CA GLY A 53 4.09 2.32 -4.60
C GLY A 53 4.86 2.26 -3.29
N LEU A 54 5.44 3.39 -2.92
CA LEU A 54 6.03 3.55 -1.59
C LEU A 54 5.06 4.38 -0.76
N TYR A 55 4.61 3.81 0.33
CA TYR A 55 3.68 4.45 1.25
C TYR A 55 4.37 4.73 2.57
N GLN A 56 3.86 5.70 3.29
CA GLN A 56 4.28 5.96 4.65
C GLN A 56 3.06 5.97 5.54
N LYS A 57 3.11 5.22 6.64
CA LYS A 57 2.03 5.22 7.61
C LYS A 57 2.03 6.54 8.37
N GLN A 58 0.89 7.23 8.34
CA GLN A 58 0.73 8.51 9.03
C GLN A 58 0.31 8.30 10.47
N SER A 59 0.87 9.09 11.36
CA SER A 59 0.36 9.19 12.74
C SER A 59 -1.00 9.87 12.73
N VAL A 60 -1.89 9.35 13.50
CA VAL A 60 -3.23 9.94 13.66
C VAL A 60 -3.23 10.89 14.83
#